data_d459803f5b5840c8745b89dfe2065b02
#
_entry.id   d459803f5b5840c8745b89dfe2065b02
#
_cell.length_a   1.000
_cell.length_b   1.000
_cell.length_c   1.000
_cell.angle_alpha   90.00
_cell.angle_beta   90.00
_cell.angle_gamma   90.00
#
_symmetry.space_group_name_H-M   'P 1'
#
loop_
_entity.id
_entity.type
_entity.pdbx_description
1 polymer ?
#
loop_
_entity_poly.entity_id
_entity_poly.type
_entity_poly.pdbx_seq_one_letter_code
_entity_poly.pdbx_strand_id
1 'polypeptide(L)'
;MTLLLVRHAESAGNAARIVQGWRDEPLTEQGLTQAAAVADRLAAYEPHVTAVYSSPLSRARDTAAPLAAALELPLVENTDLREYCYGEAEGLLWAQIEERFGLTLGQWGR
;
A
#
# COMPACT_ATOMS: atom_id res chain seq x y z
N MET A 1 8.81 -19.75 11.02
CA MET A 1 8.52 -18.29 10.89
C MET A 1 7.30 -18.10 10.00
N THR A 2 6.40 -17.22 10.38
CA THR A 2 5.23 -16.88 9.58
C THR A 2 5.38 -15.45 9.06
N LEU A 3 5.16 -15.26 7.77
CA LEU A 3 5.16 -13.95 7.14
C LEU A 3 3.75 -13.60 6.68
N LEU A 4 3.24 -12.47 7.14
CA LEU A 4 1.94 -11.94 6.73
C LEU A 4 2.17 -10.78 5.76
N LEU A 5 1.63 -10.90 4.56
CA LEU A 5 1.68 -9.84 3.56
C LEU A 5 0.32 -9.15 3.52
N VAL A 6 0.33 -7.84 3.74
CA VAL A 6 -0.89 -7.04 3.80
C VAL A 6 -0.86 -5.99 2.70
N ARG A 7 -1.89 -5.97 1.87
CA ARG A 7 -2.06 -4.92 0.88
C ARG A 7 -2.43 -3.60 1.60
N HIS A 8 -1.87 -2.48 1.14
CA HIS A 8 -2.25 -1.18 1.69
C HIS A 8 -3.75 -0.89 1.46
N ALA A 9 -4.33 -0.09 2.34
CA ALA A 9 -5.71 0.33 2.26
C ALA A 9 -5.94 1.31 1.10
N GLU A 10 -7.19 1.68 0.85
CA GLU A 10 -7.52 2.58 -0.26
C GLU A 10 -6.79 3.91 -0.14
N SER A 11 -6.04 4.26 -1.17
CA SER A 11 -5.40 5.56 -1.31
C SER A 11 -6.21 6.47 -2.23
N ALA A 12 -5.91 7.77 -2.21
CA ALA A 12 -6.49 8.72 -3.15
C ALA A 12 -6.19 8.30 -4.60
N GLY A 13 -5.02 7.71 -4.85
CA GLY A 13 -4.69 7.17 -6.18
C GLY A 13 -5.57 5.99 -6.58
N ASN A 14 -5.88 5.09 -5.65
CA ASN A 14 -6.82 3.99 -5.92
C ASN A 14 -8.21 4.54 -6.26
N ALA A 15 -8.72 5.47 -5.47
CA ALA A 15 -10.03 6.07 -5.67
C ALA A 15 -10.11 6.82 -7.02
N ALA A 16 -9.04 7.49 -7.41
CA ALA A 16 -8.95 8.20 -8.69
C ALA A 16 -8.59 7.28 -9.86
N ARG A 17 -8.26 6.02 -9.60
CA ARG A 17 -7.87 5.02 -10.61
C ARG A 17 -6.64 5.44 -11.42
N ILE A 18 -5.67 6.02 -10.75
CA ILE A 18 -4.40 6.42 -11.36
C ILE A 18 -3.28 5.44 -10.98
N VAL A 19 -2.24 5.44 -11.81
CA VAL A 19 -1.02 4.70 -11.55
C VAL A 19 -0.24 5.44 -10.47
N GLN A 20 0.10 4.77 -9.37
CA GLN A 20 0.78 5.39 -8.25
C GLN A 20 2.29 5.14 -8.25
N GLY A 21 2.72 3.88 -8.28
CA GLY A 21 4.14 3.55 -8.20
C GLY A 21 4.80 4.21 -6.99
N TRP A 22 5.75 5.11 -7.23
CA TRP A 22 6.42 5.89 -6.18
C TRP A 22 5.72 7.21 -5.87
N ARG A 23 4.68 7.56 -6.62
CA ARG A 23 3.86 8.73 -6.31
C ARG A 23 3.19 8.54 -4.94
N ASP A 24 3.33 9.51 -4.07
CA ASP A 24 2.91 9.40 -2.67
C ASP A 24 1.49 9.95 -2.47
N GLU A 25 0.50 9.13 -2.78
CA GLU A 25 -0.91 9.46 -2.58
C GLU A 25 -1.36 8.98 -1.20
N PRO A 26 -2.01 9.83 -0.39
CA PRO A 26 -2.44 9.46 0.96
C PRO A 26 -3.61 8.47 0.95
N LEU A 27 -3.89 7.86 2.09
CA LEU A 27 -5.11 7.08 2.28
C LEU A 27 -6.33 7.99 2.26
N THR A 28 -7.45 7.48 1.73
CA THR A 28 -8.75 8.13 1.84
C THR A 28 -9.34 7.88 3.23
N GLU A 29 -10.46 8.54 3.57
CA GLU A 29 -11.18 8.27 4.82
C GLU A 29 -11.58 6.79 4.90
N GLN A 30 -12.05 6.23 3.78
CA GLN A 30 -12.36 4.80 3.70
C GLN A 30 -11.12 3.96 3.93
N GLY A 31 -9.98 4.36 3.36
CA GLY A 31 -8.70 3.68 3.57
C GLY A 31 -8.27 3.69 5.03
N LEU A 32 -8.43 4.80 5.72
CA LEU A 32 -8.12 4.89 7.15
C LEU A 32 -9.00 3.94 7.97
N THR A 33 -10.28 3.85 7.64
CA THR A 33 -11.21 2.91 8.28
C THR A 33 -10.79 1.46 8.01
N GLN A 34 -10.40 1.15 6.78
CA GLN A 34 -9.90 -0.18 6.41
C GLN A 34 -8.63 -0.53 7.19
N ALA A 35 -7.70 0.41 7.30
CA ALA A 35 -6.45 0.19 8.03
C ALA A 35 -6.71 -0.10 9.51
N ALA A 36 -7.63 0.63 10.13
CA ALA A 36 -8.02 0.38 11.52
C ALA A 36 -8.63 -1.01 11.71
N ALA A 37 -9.50 -1.44 10.78
CA ALA A 37 -10.13 -2.76 10.84
C ALA A 37 -9.11 -3.88 10.68
N VAL A 38 -8.15 -3.74 9.76
CA VAL A 38 -7.06 -4.70 9.57
C VAL A 38 -6.18 -4.77 10.81
N ALA A 39 -5.87 -3.61 11.41
CA ALA A 39 -5.07 -3.55 12.64
C ALA A 39 -5.73 -4.33 13.78
N ASP A 40 -7.04 -4.15 13.99
CA ASP A 40 -7.78 -4.86 15.02
C ASP A 40 -7.74 -6.37 14.80
N ARG A 41 -7.91 -6.78 13.55
CA ARG A 41 -7.93 -8.20 13.20
C ARG A 41 -6.56 -8.84 13.37
N LEU A 42 -5.50 -8.19 12.92
CA LEU A 42 -4.14 -8.73 13.00
C LEU A 42 -3.57 -8.64 14.42
N ALA A 43 -4.01 -7.68 15.22
CA ALA A 43 -3.60 -7.61 16.63
C ALA A 43 -4.09 -8.83 17.42
N ALA A 44 -5.20 -9.43 17.00
CA ALA A 44 -5.74 -10.65 17.61
C ALA A 44 -5.24 -11.95 16.95
N TYR A 45 -4.41 -11.85 15.92
CA TYR A 45 -3.91 -13.01 15.18
C TYR A 45 -2.96 -13.86 16.03
N GLU A 46 -3.07 -15.18 15.88
CA GLU A 46 -2.20 -16.14 16.55
C GLU A 46 -1.42 -16.97 15.50
N PRO A 47 -0.08 -17.13 15.65
CA PRO A 47 0.77 -16.58 16.71
C PRO A 47 0.92 -15.07 16.60
N HIS A 48 1.21 -14.40 17.72
CA HIS A 48 1.29 -12.94 17.75
C HIS A 48 2.31 -12.38 16.77
N VAL A 49 1.94 -11.26 16.13
CA VAL A 49 2.85 -10.50 15.29
C VAL A 49 3.93 -9.87 16.18
N THR A 50 5.19 -10.06 15.82
CA THR A 50 6.35 -9.59 16.60
C THR A 50 7.13 -8.48 15.92
N ALA A 51 6.87 -8.20 14.66
CA ALA A 51 7.54 -7.12 13.91
C ALA A 51 6.62 -6.60 12.81
N VAL A 52 6.68 -5.29 12.55
CA VAL A 52 5.89 -4.65 11.50
C VAL A 52 6.82 -3.85 10.60
N TYR A 53 6.80 -4.16 9.33
CA TYR A 53 7.60 -3.48 8.31
C TYR A 53 6.68 -2.87 7.26
N SER A 54 7.05 -1.72 6.72
CA SER A 54 6.32 -1.12 5.60
C SER A 54 7.22 -0.39 4.63
N SER A 55 6.71 -0.14 3.43
CA SER A 55 7.25 0.87 2.53
C SER A 55 7.13 2.25 3.20
N PRO A 56 8.04 3.20 2.90
CA PRO A 56 7.94 4.57 3.42
C PRO A 56 6.84 5.39 2.76
N LEU A 57 6.22 4.91 1.68
CA LEU A 57 5.12 5.62 1.02
C LEU A 57 3.91 5.70 1.96
N SER A 58 3.24 6.86 1.97
CA SER A 58 2.17 7.15 2.93
C SER A 58 1.09 6.09 2.98
N ARG A 59 0.64 5.60 1.82
CA ARG A 59 -0.43 4.58 1.77
C ARG A 59 -0.06 3.28 2.47
N ALA A 60 1.20 2.87 2.39
CA ALA A 60 1.69 1.66 3.06
C ALA A 60 1.97 1.92 4.53
N ARG A 61 2.68 3.01 4.83
CA ARG A 61 3.01 3.40 6.19
C ARG A 61 1.74 3.62 7.03
N ASP A 62 0.77 4.35 6.50
CA ASP A 62 -0.45 4.69 7.24
C ASP A 62 -1.41 3.49 7.35
N THR A 63 -1.25 2.47 6.51
CA THR A 63 -1.94 1.19 6.69
C THR A 63 -1.32 0.39 7.83
N ALA A 64 0.01 0.42 7.94
CA ALA A 64 0.75 -0.36 8.95
C ALA A 64 0.76 0.31 10.33
N ALA A 65 0.71 1.65 10.40
CA ALA A 65 0.85 2.39 11.65
C ALA A 65 -0.18 2.00 12.73
N PRO A 66 -1.48 1.84 12.42
CA PRO A 66 -2.45 1.42 13.44
C PRO A 66 -2.13 0.05 14.05
N LEU A 67 -1.61 -0.87 13.23
CA LEU A 67 -1.23 -2.21 13.72
C LEU A 67 -0.02 -2.12 14.65
N ALA A 68 1.01 -1.39 14.23
CA ALA A 68 2.21 -1.20 15.05
C ALA A 68 1.85 -0.57 16.40
N ALA A 69 0.95 0.44 16.40
CA ALA A 69 0.48 1.08 17.63
C ALA A 69 -0.29 0.12 18.52
N ALA A 70 -1.20 -0.69 17.93
CA ALA A 70 -2.01 -1.65 18.69
C ALA A 70 -1.14 -2.72 19.36
N LEU A 71 -0.04 -3.11 18.74
CA LEU A 71 0.89 -4.11 19.27
C LEU A 71 2.03 -3.51 20.07
N GLU A 72 2.08 -2.18 20.18
CA GLU A 72 3.19 -1.46 20.85
C GLU A 72 4.55 -1.84 20.26
N LEU A 73 4.60 -2.03 18.95
CA LEU A 73 5.82 -2.34 18.21
C LEU A 73 6.28 -1.13 17.40
N PRO A 74 7.58 -0.99 17.15
CA PRO A 74 8.06 0.02 16.22
C PRO A 74 7.62 -0.33 14.80
N LEU A 75 7.27 0.69 14.01
CA LEU A 75 7.06 0.53 12.59
C LEU A 75 8.41 0.75 11.90
N VAL A 76 8.91 -0.28 11.22
CA VAL A 76 10.19 -0.20 10.51
C VAL A 76 9.92 0.04 9.03
N GLU A 77 10.33 1.20 8.54
CA GLU A 77 10.21 1.54 7.13
C GLU A 77 11.44 1.05 6.35
N ASN A 78 11.21 0.51 5.16
CA ASN A 78 12.27 0.03 4.29
C ASN A 78 11.95 0.41 2.84
N THR A 79 12.84 1.15 2.20
CA THR A 79 12.66 1.61 0.81
C THR A 79 12.61 0.45 -0.17
N ASP A 80 13.20 -0.70 0.16
CA ASP A 80 13.15 -1.88 -0.70
C ASP A 80 11.75 -2.50 -0.80
N LEU A 81 10.83 -2.10 0.10
CA LEU A 81 9.44 -2.54 0.06
C LEU A 81 8.54 -1.63 -0.79
N ARG A 82 9.12 -0.62 -1.44
CA ARG A 82 8.33 0.25 -2.30
C ARG A 82 7.77 -0.49 -3.50
N GLU A 83 6.59 -0.04 -3.94
CA GLU A 83 5.98 -0.47 -5.17
C GLU A 83 6.92 -0.24 -6.35
N TYR A 84 6.65 -0.94 -7.45
CA TYR A 84 7.36 -0.75 -8.69
C TYR A 84 7.27 0.72 -9.14
N CYS A 85 8.37 1.30 -9.62
CA CYS A 85 8.38 2.66 -10.15
C CYS A 85 7.89 2.64 -11.60
N TYR A 86 6.79 3.31 -11.87
CA TYR A 86 6.21 3.36 -13.21
C TYR A 86 6.65 4.58 -14.01
N GLY A 87 7.48 5.45 -13.43
CA GLY A 87 8.06 6.60 -14.13
C GLY A 87 7.00 7.52 -14.72
N GLU A 88 7.05 7.73 -16.05
CA GLU A 88 6.16 8.65 -16.75
C GLU A 88 4.67 8.27 -16.67
N ALA A 89 4.37 7.02 -16.37
CA ALA A 89 2.98 6.57 -16.22
C ALA A 89 2.34 7.02 -14.91
N GLU A 90 3.15 7.41 -13.92
CA GLU A 90 2.63 7.81 -12.61
C GLU A 90 1.77 9.07 -12.72
N GLY A 91 0.60 9.02 -12.10
CA GLY A 91 -0.38 10.09 -12.16
C GLY A 91 -1.36 9.99 -13.32
N LEU A 92 -1.13 9.08 -14.26
CA LEU A 92 -2.08 8.84 -15.36
C LEU A 92 -3.19 7.89 -14.90
N LEU A 93 -4.37 8.02 -15.52
CA LEU A 93 -5.43 7.03 -15.32
C LEU A 93 -4.99 5.69 -15.92
N TRP A 94 -5.33 4.59 -15.27
CA TRP A 94 -5.07 3.26 -15.82
C TRP A 94 -5.65 3.11 -17.23
N ALA A 95 -6.82 3.71 -17.49
CA ALA A 95 -7.44 3.70 -18.80
C ALA A 95 -6.60 4.40 -19.88
N GLN A 96 -5.74 5.34 -19.50
CA GLN A 96 -4.88 6.08 -20.44
C GLN A 96 -3.60 5.31 -20.80
N ILE A 97 -3.25 4.29 -20.04
CA ILE A 97 -2.01 3.53 -20.25
C ILE A 97 -2.04 2.82 -21.60
N GLU A 98 -3.14 2.16 -21.91
CA GLU A 98 -3.29 1.45 -23.20
C GLU A 98 -3.21 2.41 -24.36
N GLU A 99 -3.89 3.55 -24.27
CA GLU A 99 -3.91 4.55 -25.33
C GLU A 99 -2.53 5.19 -25.52
N ARG A 100 -1.87 5.59 -24.43
CA ARG A 100 -0.61 6.34 -24.49
C ARG A 100 0.60 5.47 -24.81
N PHE A 101 0.66 4.26 -24.26
CA PHE A 101 1.81 3.37 -24.38
C PHE A 101 1.55 2.15 -25.27
N GLY A 102 0.33 1.96 -25.74
CA GLY A 102 -0.04 0.82 -26.57
C GLY A 102 0.01 -0.51 -25.82
N LEU A 103 -0.11 -0.50 -24.49
CA LEU A 103 -0.02 -1.68 -23.66
C LEU A 103 -1.32 -1.92 -22.90
N THR A 104 -1.75 -3.17 -22.84
CA THR A 104 -2.86 -3.57 -21.98
C THR A 104 -2.36 -3.73 -20.53
N LEU A 105 -3.27 -3.74 -19.57
CA LEU A 105 -2.91 -3.96 -18.16
C LEU A 105 -2.17 -5.30 -17.96
N GLY A 106 -2.50 -6.32 -18.78
CA GLY A 106 -1.83 -7.60 -18.72
C GLY A 106 -0.37 -7.57 -19.20
N GLN A 107 -0.02 -6.58 -20.01
CA GLN A 107 1.34 -6.40 -20.54
C GLN A 107 2.16 -5.43 -19.68
N TRP A 108 1.49 -4.58 -18.92
CA TRP A 108 2.12 -3.58 -18.09
C TRP A 108 2.84 -4.23 -16.90
N GLY A 109 4.10 -3.87 -16.69
CA GLY A 109 4.88 -4.37 -15.57
C GLY A 109 5.53 -5.74 -15.76
N ARG A 110 5.53 -6.25 -16.98
CA ARG A 110 6.21 -7.52 -17.29
C ARG A 110 7.64 -7.33 -17.75
#